data_19be24c11c86034bf548ff2cd1147120
#
_entry.id   19be24c11c86034bf548ff2cd1147120
#
_cell.length_a   1.000
_cell.length_b   1.000
_cell.length_c   1.000
_cell.angle_alpha   90.00
_cell.angle_beta   90.00
_cell.angle_gamma   90.00
#
_symmetry.space_group_name_H-M   'P 1'
#
loop_
_entity.id
_entity.type
_entity.pdbx_description
1 polymer ?
#
loop_
_entity_poly.entity_id
_entity_poly.type
_entity_poly.pdbx_seq_one_letter_code
_entity_poly.pdbx_strand_id
1 'polypeptide(L)' 'MKIDYQDHGVIATITVTSTVFEFRRHNRVVDAALFAANVKTHRSGFFFMKSVISGKTAAVMRAYKAVIREAW' A
#
# COMPACT_ATOMS: atom_id res chain seq x y z
N MET A 1 -5.71 -2.84 10.54
CA MET A 1 -4.89 -2.45 9.38
C MET A 1 -4.50 -0.98 9.50
N LYS A 2 -3.24 -0.69 9.29
CA LYS A 2 -2.72 0.66 9.37
C LYS A 2 -2.12 1.06 8.03
N ILE A 3 -2.45 2.26 7.54
CA ILE A 3 -1.99 2.77 6.26
C ILE A 3 -1.31 4.10 6.50
N ASP A 4 -0.04 4.19 6.12
CA ASP A 4 0.75 5.42 6.24
C ASP A 4 1.17 5.89 4.84
N TYR A 5 1.02 7.17 4.58
CA TYR A 5 1.45 7.80 3.34
C TYR A 5 2.57 8.80 3.66
N GLN A 6 3.68 8.71 2.93
CA GLN A 6 4.78 9.65 3.07
C GLN A 6 5.19 10.19 1.71
N ASP A 7 5.26 11.51 1.61
CA ASP A 7 5.65 12.22 0.40
C ASP A 7 7.10 12.69 0.56
N HIS A 8 7.97 12.20 -0.32
CA HIS A 8 9.39 12.53 -0.31
C HIS A 8 9.77 13.44 -1.50
N GLY A 9 8.79 14.20 -2.01
CA GLY A 9 9.00 15.08 -3.17
C GLY A 9 8.61 14.36 -4.45
N VAL A 10 9.59 13.97 -5.27
CA VAL A 10 9.34 13.28 -6.54
C VAL A 10 8.84 11.85 -6.31
N ILE A 11 9.28 11.24 -5.21
CA ILE A 11 8.92 9.86 -4.86
C ILE A 11 8.08 9.87 -3.59
N ALA A 12 7.07 9.00 -3.54
CA ALA A 12 6.24 8.83 -2.36
C ALA A 12 6.11 7.35 -2.02
N THR A 13 5.74 7.05 -0.78
CA THR A 13 5.55 5.68 -0.31
C THR A 13 4.27 5.54 0.47
N ILE A 14 3.65 4.37 0.37
CA ILE A 14 2.50 3.97 1.19
C ILE A 14 2.92 2.71 1.93
N THR A 15 2.81 2.73 3.25
CA THR A 15 3.09 1.56 4.08
C THR A 15 1.77 1.00 4.59
N VAL A 16 1.48 -0.25 4.24
CA VAL A 16 0.28 -0.96 4.70
C VAL A 16 0.72 -2.02 5.70
N THR A 17 0.26 -1.90 6.94
CA THR A 17 0.57 -2.83 8.02
C THR A 17 -0.71 -3.50 8.50
N SER A 18 -0.71 -4.84 8.60
CA SER A 18 -1.85 -5.59 9.09
C SER A 18 -1.39 -6.83 9.84
N THR A 19 -2.30 -7.43 10.63
CA THR A 19 -2.03 -8.68 11.31
C THR A 19 -2.29 -9.85 10.37
N VAL A 20 -1.84 -11.05 10.78
CA VAL A 20 -2.07 -12.27 9.99
C VAL A 20 -3.56 -12.56 9.81
N PHE A 21 -4.40 -12.09 10.74
CA PHE A 21 -5.84 -12.29 10.65
C PHE A 21 -6.49 -11.45 9.55
N GLU A 22 -5.79 -10.43 9.07
CA GLU A 22 -6.27 -9.54 8.01
C GLU A 22 -5.62 -9.84 6.65
N PHE A 23 -5.09 -11.04 6.51
CA PHE A 23 -4.30 -11.45 5.35
C PHE A 23 -5.03 -11.19 4.02
N ARG A 24 -6.29 -11.61 3.92
CA ARG A 24 -7.06 -11.45 2.68
C ARG A 24 -7.29 -9.98 2.35
N ARG A 25 -7.62 -9.20 3.38
CA ARG A 25 -7.86 -7.77 3.21
C ARG A 25 -6.58 -7.05 2.80
N HIS A 26 -5.46 -7.41 3.44
CA HIS A 26 -4.15 -6.85 3.10
C HIS A 26 -3.81 -7.09 1.63
N ASN A 27 -3.97 -8.32 1.15
CA ASN A 27 -3.68 -8.67 -0.24
C ASN A 27 -4.59 -7.91 -1.21
N ARG A 28 -5.85 -7.76 -0.88
CA ARG A 28 -6.81 -7.03 -1.71
C ARG A 28 -6.41 -5.57 -1.84
N VAL A 29 -6.01 -4.95 -0.73
CA VAL A 29 -5.59 -3.54 -0.71
C VAL A 29 -4.33 -3.36 -1.57
N VAL A 30 -3.34 -4.23 -1.41
CA VAL A 30 -2.09 -4.15 -2.17
C VAL A 30 -2.37 -4.38 -3.66
N ASP A 31 -3.20 -5.34 -4.01
CA ASP A 31 -3.56 -5.61 -5.39
C ASP A 31 -4.27 -4.42 -6.02
N ALA A 32 -5.17 -3.79 -5.27
CA ALA A 32 -5.87 -2.59 -5.76
C ALA A 32 -4.89 -1.48 -6.09
N ALA A 33 -3.88 -1.28 -5.24
CA ALA A 33 -2.86 -0.27 -5.47
C ALA A 33 -2.05 -0.57 -6.74
N LEU A 34 -1.67 -1.82 -6.94
CA LEU A 34 -0.88 -2.24 -8.10
C LEU A 34 -1.67 -2.11 -9.41
N PHE A 35 -2.98 -2.37 -9.37
CA PHE A 35 -3.83 -2.20 -10.54
C PHE A 35 -4.11 -0.74 -10.86
N ALA A 36 -4.17 0.11 -9.82
CA ALA A 36 -4.55 1.50 -10.01
C ALA A 36 -3.43 2.36 -10.60
N ALA A 37 -2.18 1.97 -10.36
CA ALA A 37 -1.06 2.80 -10.76
C ALA A 37 0.20 1.96 -10.97
N ASN A 38 1.17 2.53 -11.69
CA ASN A 38 2.46 1.88 -11.91
C ASN A 38 3.35 2.14 -10.68
N VAL A 39 3.24 1.29 -9.68
CA VAL A 39 4.00 1.37 -8.43
C VAL A 39 4.67 0.04 -8.13
N LYS A 40 5.68 0.08 -7.26
CA LYS A 40 6.40 -1.12 -6.81
C LYS A 40 5.97 -1.46 -5.40
N THR A 41 5.95 -2.75 -5.09
CA THR A 41 5.60 -3.26 -3.77
C THR A 41 6.74 -4.06 -3.19
N HIS A 42 7.03 -3.80 -1.92
CA HIS A 42 7.98 -4.59 -1.15
C HIS A 42 7.28 -5.09 0.11
N ARG A 43 7.20 -6.40 0.29
CA ARG A 43 6.49 -7.01 1.40
C ARG A 43 7.49 -7.61 2.38
N SER A 44 7.21 -7.45 3.67
CA SER A 44 8.00 -8.06 4.74
C SER A 44 7.09 -8.34 5.94
N GLY A 45 7.60 -9.10 6.92
CA GLY A 45 6.90 -9.38 8.15
C GLY A 45 6.67 -10.86 8.39
N PHE A 46 6.36 -11.20 9.62
CA PHE A 46 6.11 -12.56 10.04
C PHE A 46 4.75 -12.67 10.75
N PHE A 47 4.60 -12.03 11.90
CA PHE A 47 3.30 -11.93 12.57
C PHE A 47 2.48 -10.76 12.05
N PHE A 48 3.16 -9.70 11.64
CA PHE A 48 2.53 -8.53 11.08
C PHE A 48 3.00 -8.41 9.64
N MET A 49 2.06 -8.34 8.72
CA MET A 49 2.39 -8.13 7.31
C MET A 49 2.56 -6.66 7.03
N LYS A 50 3.69 -6.32 6.43
CA LYS A 50 4.01 -4.94 6.06
C LYS A 50 4.34 -4.90 4.58
N SER A 51 3.60 -4.10 3.82
CA SER A 51 3.87 -3.87 2.41
C SER A 51 4.18 -2.40 2.20
N VAL A 52 5.30 -2.13 1.54
CA VAL A 52 5.70 -0.76 1.19
C VAL A 52 5.47 -0.59 -0.30
N ILE A 53 4.60 0.33 -0.66
CA ILE A 53 4.27 0.64 -2.04
C ILE A 53 4.96 1.94 -2.39
N SER A 54 5.84 1.92 -3.40
CA SER A 54 6.64 3.09 -3.75
C SER A 54 6.57 3.37 -5.24
N GLY A 55 6.83 4.63 -5.59
CA GLY A 55 6.85 5.08 -6.97
C GLY A 55 6.86 6.59 -7.06
N LYS A 56 6.60 7.12 -8.25
CA LYS A 56 6.47 8.55 -8.42
C LYS A 56 5.25 9.06 -7.65
N THR A 57 5.35 10.26 -7.09
CA THR A 57 4.30 10.83 -6.23
C THR A 57 2.91 10.77 -6.88
N ALA A 58 2.80 11.12 -8.15
CA ALA A 58 1.51 11.12 -8.84
C ALA A 58 0.91 9.71 -8.93
N ALA A 59 1.74 8.71 -9.20
CA ALA A 59 1.30 7.31 -9.27
C ALA A 59 0.91 6.79 -7.89
N VAL A 60 1.70 7.12 -6.87
CA VAL A 60 1.44 6.69 -5.50
C VAL A 60 0.15 7.33 -4.96
N MET A 61 -0.14 8.58 -5.32
CA MET A 61 -1.40 9.21 -4.92
C MET A 61 -2.61 8.49 -5.50
N ARG A 62 -2.53 8.04 -6.75
CA ARG A 62 -3.61 7.24 -7.35
C ARG A 62 -3.75 5.90 -6.66
N ALA A 63 -2.61 5.26 -6.36
CA ALA A 63 -2.61 4.00 -5.61
C ALA A 63 -3.19 4.19 -4.22
N TYR A 64 -2.89 5.30 -3.56
CA TYR A 64 -3.42 5.61 -2.23
C TYR A 64 -4.95 5.69 -2.24
N LYS A 65 -5.52 6.33 -3.25
CA LYS A 65 -6.97 6.39 -3.39
C LYS A 65 -7.59 5.01 -3.51
N ALA A 66 -6.97 4.13 -4.29
CA ALA A 66 -7.44 2.75 -4.43
C ALA A 66 -7.30 1.97 -3.12
N VAL A 67 -6.18 2.17 -2.40
CA VAL A 67 -5.94 1.53 -1.10
C VAL A 67 -7.03 1.93 -0.10
N ILE A 68 -7.32 3.22 0.00
CA ILE A 68 -8.34 3.72 0.92
C ILE A 68 -9.71 3.15 0.57
N ARG A 69 -10.04 3.09 -0.72
CA ARG A 69 -11.31 2.54 -1.18
C ARG A 69 -11.48 1.09 -0.76
N GLU A 70 -10.45 0.27 -0.90
CA GLU A 70 -10.51 -1.13 -0.54
C GLU A 70 -10.44 -1.35 0.97
N ALA A 71 -9.78 -0.46 1.71
CA ALA A 71 -9.64 -0.56 3.16
C ALA A 71 -10.93 -0.17 3.88
N TRP A 72 -11.76 0.63 3.27
CA TRP A 72 -13.04 1.08 3.81
C TRP A 72 -14.20 0.47 3.05
#